data_19a3bf8b40eee914fd47428fcc6aa7a9
#
_entry.id   19a3bf8b40eee914fd47428fcc6aa7a9
#
_cell.length_a   1.000
_cell.length_b   1.000
_cell.length_c   1.000
_cell.angle_alpha   90.00
_cell.angle_beta   90.00
_cell.angle_gamma   90.00
#
_symmetry.space_group_name_H-M   'P 1'
#
loop_
_entity.id
_entity.type
_entity.pdbx_description
1 polymer ?
#
loop_
_entity_poly.entity_id
_entity_poly.type
_entity_poly.pdbx_seq_one_letter_code
_entity_poly.pdbx_strand_id
1 'polypeptide(L)'
;MLGRKVVATCLRSGVPCTGGTLGKLWLSERVSEFDEQIGLDKLEKLAYSEPVMSDSYTGKHREKNLENMILNFGPQHPAAHGVLRLVLKLEGEVIIKAIPHIGLLHRATEKLIEHKTFTQALPYFDRLDYVSMMCNEQAWSLAGEKLLGIDIPPRAKYIRTLMGELTRIQNHIMGITTHALDIGAMTPFFWMFEEREKLFEFSERVSGARMHANYVRPGGVAWDLPIGLMDDIYDWAVKFPARIDELEDMLTENRIWKARTIDIGLVSAADALNWGFSGVMVRGSGIKQDVRKTQPYDAYDQVEFDVPIGTKGDCYDRYLCRVEEMRQSLKIILQCLNKMPAGEIKVDDHKVVPPKRGEMKENMESLIHHFKFFTEGFQVPPGASYVPIEAPKGEFGVYLVADGTSKPYRCFIRAPGFPHLAAIHDVCYMALVADVVAVIGTMDIVFGEVDR
;
A
#
# COMPACT_ATOMS: atom_id res chain seq x y z
N MET A 1 -20.49 -13.46 34.59
CA MET A 1 -21.12 -14.78 34.47
C MET A 1 -22.60 -14.75 34.02
N LEU A 2 -23.38 -13.74 34.40
CA LEU A 2 -24.78 -13.63 33.95
C LEU A 2 -24.92 -13.33 32.42
N GLY A 3 -24.06 -12.53 31.83
CA GLY A 3 -24.11 -12.19 30.41
C GLY A 3 -23.91 -13.39 29.46
N ARG A 4 -23.02 -14.33 29.79
CA ARG A 4 -22.78 -15.54 28.98
C ARG A 4 -24.00 -16.48 28.93
N LYS A 5 -24.77 -16.57 30.00
CA LYS A 5 -25.99 -17.42 30.04
C LYS A 5 -27.11 -16.81 29.18
N VAL A 6 -27.28 -15.51 29.18
CA VAL A 6 -28.31 -14.81 28.38
C VAL A 6 -28.03 -14.94 26.87
N VAL A 7 -26.79 -14.77 26.45
CA VAL A 7 -26.40 -14.92 25.03
C VAL A 7 -26.54 -16.36 24.55
N ALA A 8 -26.19 -17.35 25.40
CA ALA A 8 -26.35 -18.77 25.04
C ALA A 8 -27.84 -19.17 24.95
N THR A 9 -28.72 -18.49 25.67
CA THR A 9 -30.17 -18.74 25.62
C THR A 9 -30.80 -18.10 24.36
N CYS A 10 -30.37 -16.90 23.98
CA CYS A 10 -30.83 -16.25 22.75
C CYS A 10 -30.40 -17.00 21.48
N LEU A 11 -29.21 -17.58 21.46
CA LEU A 11 -28.73 -18.39 20.33
C LEU A 11 -29.49 -19.72 20.17
N ARG A 12 -30.09 -20.25 21.25
CA ARG A 12 -30.90 -21.48 21.20
C ARG A 12 -32.36 -21.24 20.83
N SER A 13 -32.87 -20.03 21.01
CA SER A 13 -34.29 -19.71 20.80
C SER A 13 -34.62 -19.07 19.45
N GLY A 14 -33.60 -18.77 18.60
CA GLY A 14 -33.84 -18.20 17.26
C GLY A 14 -34.49 -16.81 17.24
N VAL A 15 -34.54 -16.11 18.39
CA VAL A 15 -35.12 -14.76 18.48
C VAL A 15 -34.05 -13.74 18.06
N PRO A 16 -34.32 -12.83 17.09
CA PRO A 16 -33.37 -11.81 16.70
C PRO A 16 -33.16 -10.83 17.85
N CYS A 17 -31.94 -10.76 18.35
CA CYS A 17 -31.51 -9.72 19.29
C CYS A 17 -31.51 -8.38 18.58
N THR A 18 -32.60 -7.62 18.69
CA THR A 18 -32.65 -6.22 18.27
C THR A 18 -31.66 -5.41 19.11
N GLY A 19 -30.80 -4.65 18.43
CA GLY A 19 -29.66 -3.94 18.98
C GLY A 19 -30.01 -2.90 20.06
N GLY A 20 -30.07 -3.38 21.28
CA GLY A 20 -30.18 -2.58 22.48
C GLY A 20 -28.88 -2.61 23.30
N THR A 21 -28.99 -2.18 24.54
CA THR A 21 -27.93 -2.05 25.54
C THR A 21 -27.01 -3.27 25.72
N LEU A 22 -27.46 -4.48 25.35
CA LEU A 22 -26.67 -5.74 25.44
C LEU A 22 -25.54 -5.83 24.42
N GLY A 23 -25.72 -5.28 23.22
CA GLY A 23 -24.66 -5.24 22.21
C GLY A 23 -23.52 -4.28 22.59
N LYS A 24 -23.87 -3.17 23.28
CA LYS A 24 -22.88 -2.22 23.80
C LYS A 24 -22.08 -2.79 24.96
N LEU A 25 -22.73 -3.54 25.86
CA LEU A 25 -22.06 -4.22 26.96
C LEU A 25 -21.11 -5.32 26.47
N TRP A 26 -21.51 -6.08 25.46
CA TRP A 26 -20.66 -7.14 24.89
C TRP A 26 -19.45 -6.58 24.14
N LEU A 27 -19.61 -5.46 23.43
CA LEU A 27 -18.51 -4.75 22.79
C LEU A 27 -17.55 -4.13 23.83
N SER A 28 -18.09 -3.56 24.91
CA SER A 28 -17.25 -2.99 25.98
C SER A 28 -16.47 -4.06 26.76
N GLU A 29 -17.07 -5.23 27.01
CA GLU A 29 -16.38 -6.36 27.66
C GLU A 29 -15.30 -6.95 26.76
N ARG A 30 -15.52 -7.03 25.44
CA ARG A 30 -14.50 -7.49 24.49
C ARG A 30 -13.37 -6.48 24.29
N VAL A 31 -13.68 -5.20 24.28
CA VAL A 31 -12.67 -4.15 24.21
C VAL A 31 -11.80 -4.20 25.48
N SER A 32 -12.39 -4.36 26.66
CA SER A 32 -11.63 -4.47 27.90
C SER A 32 -10.80 -5.76 27.99
N GLU A 33 -11.31 -6.91 27.50
CA GLU A 33 -10.53 -8.16 27.40
C GLU A 33 -9.36 -8.02 26.40
N PHE A 34 -9.57 -7.29 25.32
CA PHE A 34 -8.53 -7.03 24.32
C PHE A 34 -7.48 -6.04 24.83
N ASP A 35 -7.90 -5.02 25.55
CA ASP A 35 -7.02 -4.05 26.22
C ASP A 35 -6.21 -4.71 27.34
N GLU A 36 -6.79 -5.66 28.09
CA GLU A 36 -6.06 -6.46 29.11
C GLU A 36 -5.04 -7.40 28.48
N GLN A 37 -5.37 -8.04 27.33
CA GLN A 37 -4.43 -8.91 26.60
C GLN A 37 -3.25 -8.13 26.03
N ILE A 38 -3.48 -6.90 25.57
CA ILE A 38 -2.43 -6.01 25.03
C ILE A 38 -1.71 -5.26 26.17
N GLY A 39 -2.28 -5.27 27.38
CA GLY A 39 -1.72 -4.56 28.53
C GLY A 39 -1.82 -3.04 28.43
N LEU A 40 -2.71 -2.52 27.57
CA LEU A 40 -2.93 -1.09 27.34
C LEU A 40 -3.40 -0.39 28.63
N ASP A 41 -4.35 -0.99 29.38
CA ASP A 41 -4.81 -0.48 30.68
C ASP A 41 -3.67 -0.30 31.68
N LYS A 42 -2.69 -1.21 31.66
CA LYS A 42 -1.50 -1.10 32.52
C LYS A 42 -0.56 -0.02 32.03
N LEU A 43 -0.43 0.15 30.70
CA LEU A 43 0.41 1.16 30.09
C LEU A 43 -0.17 2.58 30.28
N GLU A 44 -1.50 2.73 30.19
CA GLU A 44 -2.16 4.02 30.47
C GLU A 44 -2.10 4.37 31.95
N LYS A 45 -2.32 3.43 32.86
CA LYS A 45 -2.16 3.66 34.31
C LYS A 45 -0.72 4.03 34.70
N LEU A 46 0.29 3.47 34.00
CA LEU A 46 1.68 3.85 34.19
C LEU A 46 2.01 5.24 33.60
N ALA A 47 1.36 5.62 32.50
CA ALA A 47 1.55 6.93 31.87
C ALA A 47 0.95 8.09 32.67
N TYR A 48 -0.09 7.82 33.45
CA TYR A 48 -0.77 8.83 34.28
C TYR A 48 -0.45 8.72 35.78
N SER A 49 0.44 7.78 36.21
CA SER A 49 0.96 7.82 37.58
C SER A 49 1.84 9.05 37.76
N GLU A 50 1.48 9.91 38.71
CA GLU A 50 2.29 11.08 39.02
C GLU A 50 3.76 10.68 39.34
N PRO A 51 4.76 11.44 38.88
CA PRO A 51 6.15 11.15 39.23
C PRO A 51 6.28 11.25 40.75
N VAL A 52 6.58 10.13 41.39
CA VAL A 52 6.92 10.12 42.82
C VAL A 52 8.19 10.94 42.97
N MET A 53 8.04 12.17 43.47
CA MET A 53 9.16 13.00 43.86
C MET A 53 9.92 12.26 44.97
N SER A 54 11.02 11.62 44.62
CA SER A 54 11.89 10.99 45.62
C SER A 54 12.54 12.06 46.47
N ASP A 55 12.32 12.03 47.79
CA ASP A 55 13.03 12.82 48.74
C ASP A 55 14.55 12.57 48.64
N SER A 56 15.23 13.48 47.97
CA SER A 56 16.66 13.40 47.63
C SER A 56 17.59 13.80 48.78
N TYR A 57 17.13 13.75 50.03
CA TYR A 57 17.91 14.27 51.17
C TYR A 57 18.41 13.22 52.20
N THR A 58 18.15 11.96 52.03
CA THR A 58 18.73 10.91 52.85
C THR A 58 19.72 10.08 52.05
N GLY A 59 21.00 10.28 52.22
CA GLY A 59 22.13 9.66 51.50
C GLY A 59 22.24 8.13 51.58
N LYS A 60 21.15 7.41 51.39
CA LYS A 60 21.15 5.99 51.08
C LYS A 60 21.01 5.85 49.56
N HIS A 61 22.08 5.36 48.94
CA HIS A 61 21.98 4.88 47.54
C HIS A 61 20.89 3.82 47.46
N ARG A 62 19.65 4.23 47.17
CA ARG A 62 18.66 3.34 46.62
C ARG A 62 19.12 3.05 45.19
N GLU A 63 19.34 1.79 44.86
CA GLU A 63 19.33 1.36 43.46
C GLU A 63 18.07 1.94 42.87
N LYS A 64 18.19 2.96 42.01
CA LYS A 64 17.09 3.47 41.24
C LYS A 64 16.69 2.34 40.30
N ASN A 65 15.58 1.67 40.58
CA ASN A 65 14.91 0.92 39.55
C ASN A 65 14.63 1.92 38.43
N LEU A 66 15.30 1.77 37.32
CA LEU A 66 15.10 2.58 36.13
C LEU A 66 13.62 2.40 35.75
N GLU A 67 12.79 3.38 36.01
CA GLU A 67 11.40 3.35 35.58
C GLU A 67 11.38 3.40 34.07
N ASN A 68 10.70 2.43 33.45
CA ASN A 68 10.55 2.38 32.00
C ASN A 68 9.78 3.62 31.54
N MET A 69 10.38 4.39 30.64
CA MET A 69 9.71 5.54 30.02
C MET A 69 8.74 5.05 28.95
N ILE A 70 7.52 5.63 28.93
CA ILE A 70 6.57 5.43 27.82
C ILE A 70 6.55 6.69 26.99
N LEU A 71 6.81 6.54 25.69
CA LEU A 71 6.83 7.61 24.72
C LEU A 71 5.76 7.38 23.66
N ASN A 72 4.93 8.39 23.39
CA ASN A 72 4.06 8.41 22.22
C ASN A 72 4.81 9.03 21.03
N PHE A 73 5.09 8.21 20.04
CA PHE A 73 5.66 8.64 18.77
C PHE A 73 4.53 8.85 17.77
N GLY A 74 4.24 10.10 17.43
CA GLY A 74 3.10 10.49 16.61
C GLY A 74 1.74 10.53 17.38
N PRO A 75 0.62 10.89 16.70
CA PRO A 75 0.51 11.12 15.24
C PRO A 75 1.15 12.41 14.71
N GLN A 76 1.36 13.45 15.55
CA GLN A 76 2.02 14.68 15.14
C GLN A 76 3.55 14.49 15.21
N HIS A 77 4.11 13.83 14.22
CA HIS A 77 5.53 13.67 14.00
C HIS A 77 5.79 13.52 12.49
N PRO A 78 6.81 14.16 11.91
CA PRO A 78 7.07 14.04 10.47
C PRO A 78 7.19 12.59 9.98
N ALA A 79 7.94 11.75 10.70
CA ALA A 79 8.14 10.35 10.37
C ALA A 79 6.94 9.43 10.68
N ALA A 80 5.89 9.93 11.32
CA ALA A 80 4.65 9.19 11.58
C ALA A 80 3.63 9.32 10.44
N HIS A 81 3.98 9.97 9.34
CA HIS A 81 3.14 10.22 8.17
C HIS A 81 1.78 10.86 8.51
N GLY A 82 1.69 11.57 9.64
CA GLY A 82 0.53 12.31 10.10
C GLY A 82 -0.54 11.51 10.83
N VAL A 83 -0.50 10.18 10.81
CA VAL A 83 -1.57 9.31 11.32
C VAL A 83 -1.11 8.10 12.13
N LEU A 84 0.18 7.83 12.22
CA LEU A 84 0.68 6.74 13.08
C LEU A 84 0.81 7.22 14.51
N ARG A 85 0.16 6.53 15.43
CA ARG A 85 0.46 6.59 16.86
C ARG A 85 1.22 5.32 17.22
N LEU A 86 2.48 5.46 17.60
CA LEU A 86 3.30 4.36 18.06
C LEU A 86 3.64 4.57 19.54
N VAL A 87 3.19 3.66 20.39
CA VAL A 87 3.50 3.70 21.81
C VAL A 87 4.77 2.88 22.05
N LEU A 88 5.84 3.58 22.45
CA LEU A 88 7.14 2.98 22.73
C LEU A 88 7.35 2.88 24.22
N LYS A 89 7.73 1.68 24.69
CA LYS A 89 8.27 1.47 26.04
C LYS A 89 9.78 1.43 25.94
N LEU A 90 10.45 2.33 26.64
CA LEU A 90 11.87 2.55 26.58
C LEU A 90 12.56 2.21 27.90
N GLU A 91 13.76 1.70 27.81
CA GLU A 91 14.73 1.62 28.90
C GLU A 91 15.94 2.49 28.52
N GLY A 92 15.98 3.71 29.05
CA GLY A 92 16.85 4.76 28.52
C GLY A 92 16.43 5.15 27.11
N GLU A 93 17.28 4.92 26.11
CA GLU A 93 16.99 5.16 24.67
C GLU A 93 16.67 3.87 23.90
N VAL A 94 16.74 2.71 24.56
CA VAL A 94 16.51 1.40 23.93
C VAL A 94 15.05 1.02 24.01
N ILE A 95 14.51 0.51 22.90
CA ILE A 95 13.10 0.11 22.78
C ILE A 95 12.94 -1.31 23.28
N ILE A 96 12.10 -1.48 24.31
CA ILE A 96 11.68 -2.78 24.83
C ILE A 96 10.37 -3.24 24.20
N LYS A 97 9.48 -2.30 23.88
CA LYS A 97 8.20 -2.62 23.27
C LYS A 97 7.73 -1.49 22.36
N ALA A 98 7.25 -1.85 21.20
CA ALA A 98 6.60 -0.94 20.26
C ALA A 98 5.19 -1.45 19.97
N ILE A 99 4.18 -0.60 20.15
CA ILE A 99 2.76 -0.94 19.94
C ILE A 99 2.20 0.06 18.93
N PRO A 100 1.92 -0.37 17.69
CA PRO A 100 1.31 0.49 16.70
C PRO A 100 -0.20 0.62 16.95
N HIS A 101 -0.70 1.85 16.94
CA HIS A 101 -2.11 2.18 16.93
C HIS A 101 -2.47 2.73 15.55
N ILE A 102 -3.25 1.96 14.83
CA ILE A 102 -3.76 2.29 13.50
C ILE A 102 -5.25 2.64 13.55
N GLY A 103 -5.79 3.13 12.45
CA GLY A 103 -7.22 3.45 12.32
C GLY A 103 -7.52 4.94 12.24
N LEU A 104 -6.53 5.83 12.42
CA LEU A 104 -6.75 7.28 12.32
C LEU A 104 -7.11 7.74 10.89
N LEU A 105 -6.81 6.92 9.88
CA LEU A 105 -7.19 7.13 8.49
C LEU A 105 -8.19 6.06 7.99
N HIS A 106 -8.90 5.38 8.90
CA HIS A 106 -9.92 4.42 8.51
C HIS A 106 -11.14 5.12 7.92
N ARG A 107 -11.45 4.80 6.67
CA ARG A 107 -12.52 5.44 5.89
C ARG A 107 -13.62 4.48 5.51
N ALA A 108 -13.61 3.28 6.07
CA ALA A 108 -14.55 2.19 5.75
C ALA A 108 -14.63 1.84 4.27
N THR A 109 -13.50 1.91 3.55
CA THR A 109 -13.42 1.75 2.10
C THR A 109 -14.04 0.43 1.63
N GLU A 110 -13.73 -0.69 2.28
CA GLU A 110 -14.27 -1.99 1.93
C GLU A 110 -15.80 -2.02 2.06
N LYS A 111 -16.35 -1.39 3.10
CA LYS A 111 -17.79 -1.32 3.32
C LYS A 111 -18.50 -0.39 2.35
N LEU A 112 -17.89 0.73 2.01
CA LEU A 112 -18.43 1.67 1.02
C LEU A 112 -18.49 1.07 -0.37
N ILE A 113 -17.51 0.27 -0.75
CA ILE A 113 -17.46 -0.43 -2.04
C ILE A 113 -18.67 -1.36 -2.22
N GLU A 114 -19.13 -2.04 -1.16
CA GLU A 114 -20.31 -2.92 -1.20
C GLU A 114 -21.62 -2.18 -1.62
N HIS A 115 -21.65 -0.87 -1.46
CA HIS A 115 -22.80 -0.03 -1.81
C HIS A 115 -22.66 0.69 -3.16
N LYS A 116 -21.51 0.57 -3.82
CA LYS A 116 -21.20 1.22 -5.10
C LYS A 116 -21.18 0.22 -6.24
N THR A 117 -21.44 0.68 -7.46
CA THR A 117 -21.22 -0.15 -8.66
C THR A 117 -19.73 -0.39 -8.88
N PHE A 118 -19.38 -1.41 -9.66
CA PHE A 118 -17.97 -1.73 -9.95
C PHE A 118 -17.20 -0.53 -10.53
N THR A 119 -17.84 0.28 -11.35
CA THR A 119 -17.22 1.50 -11.91
C THR A 119 -17.07 2.60 -10.87
N GLN A 120 -18.07 2.77 -9.99
CA GLN A 120 -18.02 3.78 -8.91
C GLN A 120 -17.06 3.41 -7.78
N ALA A 121 -16.71 2.14 -7.64
CA ALA A 121 -15.79 1.66 -6.64
C ALA A 121 -14.31 1.96 -7.00
N LEU A 122 -13.99 2.08 -8.29
CA LEU A 122 -12.61 2.27 -8.76
C LEU A 122 -11.90 3.49 -8.13
N PRO A 123 -12.49 4.69 -8.00
CA PRO A 123 -11.83 5.82 -7.36
C PRO A 123 -11.42 5.61 -5.90
N TYR A 124 -12.03 4.67 -5.19
CA TYR A 124 -11.60 4.33 -3.83
C TYR A 124 -10.22 3.65 -3.83
N PHE A 125 -9.92 2.86 -4.86
CA PHE A 125 -8.64 2.19 -5.00
C PHE A 125 -7.49 3.16 -5.20
N ASP A 126 -7.68 4.23 -5.96
CA ASP A 126 -6.68 5.29 -6.12
C ASP A 126 -6.24 5.92 -4.80
N ARG A 127 -7.13 5.93 -3.82
CA ARG A 127 -6.94 6.56 -2.52
C ARG A 127 -6.49 5.60 -1.42
N LEU A 128 -6.27 4.33 -1.74
CA LEU A 128 -5.68 3.35 -0.81
C LEU A 128 -4.19 3.61 -0.67
N ASP A 129 -3.38 3.16 -1.60
CA ASP A 129 -2.00 3.60 -1.71
C ASP A 129 -1.95 4.81 -2.65
N TYR A 130 -2.07 6.00 -2.07
CA TYR A 130 -2.10 7.25 -2.83
C TYR A 130 -0.74 7.64 -3.43
N VAL A 131 0.27 6.81 -3.32
CA VAL A 131 1.58 6.98 -3.99
C VAL A 131 1.68 6.11 -5.23
N SER A 132 0.99 4.96 -5.28
CA SER A 132 0.99 4.03 -6.43
C SER A 132 -0.41 3.77 -6.98
N MET A 133 -1.10 4.82 -7.41
CA MET A 133 -2.52 4.82 -7.74
C MET A 133 -2.87 3.84 -8.86
N MET A 134 -2.16 3.91 -10.00
CA MET A 134 -2.51 3.09 -11.17
C MET A 134 -2.27 1.59 -10.95
N CYS A 135 -1.37 1.21 -10.06
CA CYS A 135 -1.23 -0.19 -9.64
C CYS A 135 -2.49 -0.67 -8.92
N ASN A 136 -3.05 0.14 -8.01
CA ASN A 136 -4.26 -0.22 -7.30
C ASN A 136 -5.47 -0.35 -8.24
N GLU A 137 -5.62 0.56 -9.20
CA GLU A 137 -6.63 0.48 -10.25
C GLU A 137 -6.51 -0.82 -11.06
N GLN A 138 -5.27 -1.22 -11.37
CA GLN A 138 -4.97 -2.44 -12.10
C GLN A 138 -5.44 -3.68 -11.32
N ALA A 139 -5.19 -3.76 -10.01
CA ALA A 139 -5.65 -4.87 -9.17
C ALA A 139 -7.17 -5.02 -9.18
N TRP A 140 -7.89 -3.91 -9.03
CA TRP A 140 -9.35 -3.89 -9.09
C TRP A 140 -9.89 -4.33 -10.45
N SER A 141 -9.32 -3.77 -11.51
CA SER A 141 -9.75 -4.05 -12.87
C SER A 141 -9.53 -5.52 -13.24
N LEU A 142 -8.36 -6.08 -12.94
CA LEU A 142 -8.05 -7.50 -13.15
C LEU A 142 -8.97 -8.43 -12.34
N ALA A 143 -9.31 -8.06 -11.09
CA ALA A 143 -10.23 -8.86 -10.27
C ALA A 143 -11.64 -8.90 -10.88
N GLY A 144 -12.13 -7.76 -11.37
CA GLY A 144 -13.42 -7.66 -12.08
C GLY A 144 -13.42 -8.41 -13.41
N GLU A 145 -12.38 -8.26 -14.21
CA GLU A 145 -12.22 -8.93 -15.50
C GLU A 145 -12.14 -10.46 -15.37
N LYS A 146 -11.47 -10.95 -14.33
CA LYS A 146 -11.41 -12.38 -14.03
C LYS A 146 -12.80 -12.96 -13.71
N LEU A 147 -13.66 -12.22 -13.00
CA LEU A 147 -15.04 -12.63 -12.72
C LEU A 147 -15.92 -12.55 -13.97
N LEU A 148 -15.72 -11.55 -14.82
CA LEU A 148 -16.45 -11.38 -16.07
C LEU A 148 -16.00 -12.38 -17.16
N GLY A 149 -14.80 -12.98 -17.02
CA GLY A 149 -14.21 -13.84 -18.03
C GLY A 149 -13.81 -13.12 -19.31
N ILE A 150 -13.42 -11.85 -19.20
CA ILE A 150 -13.08 -10.98 -20.35
C ILE A 150 -11.57 -10.97 -20.56
N ASP A 151 -11.13 -11.14 -21.81
CA ASP A 151 -9.73 -10.91 -22.20
C ASP A 151 -9.58 -9.50 -22.80
N ILE A 152 -8.50 -8.84 -22.44
CA ILE A 152 -8.25 -7.43 -22.77
C ILE A 152 -7.42 -7.34 -24.04
N PRO A 153 -7.64 -6.31 -24.88
CA PRO A 153 -6.80 -6.08 -26.07
C PRO A 153 -5.31 -5.96 -25.73
N PRO A 154 -4.42 -6.52 -26.57
CA PRO A 154 -2.97 -6.52 -26.30
C PRO A 154 -2.40 -5.10 -26.08
N ARG A 155 -2.86 -4.12 -26.84
CA ARG A 155 -2.44 -2.72 -26.67
C ARG A 155 -2.74 -2.21 -25.26
N ALA A 156 -3.92 -2.49 -24.71
CA ALA A 156 -4.31 -2.08 -23.38
C ALA A 156 -3.43 -2.76 -22.29
N LYS A 157 -3.07 -4.03 -22.48
CA LYS A 157 -2.13 -4.74 -21.58
C LYS A 157 -0.78 -4.04 -21.51
N TYR A 158 -0.21 -3.65 -22.66
CA TYR A 158 1.06 -2.91 -22.72
C TYR A 158 0.96 -1.52 -22.08
N ILE A 159 -0.14 -0.79 -22.31
CA ILE A 159 -0.36 0.51 -21.67
C ILE A 159 -0.43 0.39 -20.17
N ARG A 160 -1.18 -0.61 -19.64
CA ARG A 160 -1.27 -0.87 -18.20
C ARG A 160 0.10 -1.19 -17.59
N THR A 161 0.86 -2.06 -18.23
CA THR A 161 2.22 -2.39 -17.78
C THR A 161 3.13 -1.17 -17.80
N LEU A 162 3.10 -0.36 -18.86
CA LEU A 162 3.87 0.88 -18.97
C LEU A 162 3.54 1.84 -17.83
N MET A 163 2.25 2.14 -17.61
CA MET A 163 1.80 3.08 -16.60
C MET A 163 2.03 2.53 -15.17
N GLY A 164 1.91 1.23 -14.99
CA GLY A 164 2.24 0.56 -13.72
C GLY A 164 3.71 0.73 -13.34
N GLU A 165 4.64 0.57 -14.29
CA GLU A 165 6.07 0.73 -14.01
C GLU A 165 6.49 2.22 -13.86
N LEU A 166 5.85 3.15 -14.56
CA LEU A 166 6.02 4.59 -14.30
C LEU A 166 5.58 4.93 -12.86
N THR A 167 4.45 4.38 -12.44
CA THR A 167 3.94 4.55 -11.07
C THR A 167 4.85 3.89 -10.03
N ARG A 168 5.48 2.75 -10.35
CA ARG A 168 6.48 2.12 -9.48
C ARG A 168 7.68 3.02 -9.26
N ILE A 169 8.19 3.66 -10.30
CA ILE A 169 9.29 4.64 -10.17
C ILE A 169 8.86 5.82 -9.31
N GLN A 170 7.65 6.37 -9.53
CA GLN A 170 7.11 7.45 -8.69
C GLN A 170 7.08 7.09 -7.20
N ASN A 171 6.69 5.85 -6.89
CA ASN A 171 6.67 5.37 -5.52
C ASN A 171 8.07 5.20 -4.93
N HIS A 172 9.00 4.61 -5.67
CA HIS A 172 10.36 4.41 -5.16
C HIS A 172 11.10 5.73 -4.98
N ILE A 173 10.89 6.71 -5.86
CA ILE A 173 11.37 8.08 -5.64
C ILE A 173 10.85 8.62 -4.30
N MET A 174 9.54 8.54 -4.07
CA MET A 174 8.93 9.01 -2.82
C MET A 174 9.50 8.26 -1.61
N GLY A 175 9.50 6.92 -1.64
CA GLY A 175 9.93 6.08 -0.52
C GLY A 175 11.39 6.29 -0.13
N ILE A 176 12.30 6.32 -1.11
CA ILE A 176 13.73 6.51 -0.86
C ILE A 176 14.02 7.92 -0.36
N THR A 177 13.46 8.93 -1.01
CA THR A 177 13.82 10.33 -0.70
C THR A 177 13.21 10.82 0.60
N THR A 178 12.00 10.38 0.95
CA THR A 178 11.42 10.67 2.28
C THR A 178 12.14 9.93 3.39
N HIS A 179 12.56 8.67 3.16
CA HIS A 179 13.41 7.94 4.09
C HIS A 179 14.74 8.65 4.33
N ALA A 180 15.38 9.15 3.26
CA ALA A 180 16.59 9.95 3.35
C ALA A 180 16.36 11.27 4.10
N LEU A 181 15.24 11.94 3.85
CA LEU A 181 14.84 13.16 4.54
C LEU A 181 14.66 12.92 6.04
N ASP A 182 14.02 11.84 6.44
CA ASP A 182 13.79 11.47 7.84
C ASP A 182 15.11 11.19 8.59
N ILE A 183 16.12 10.69 7.90
CA ILE A 183 17.48 10.49 8.46
C ILE A 183 18.28 11.80 8.47
N GLY A 184 17.85 12.83 7.71
CA GLY A 184 18.45 14.15 7.66
C GLY A 184 19.05 14.57 6.31
N ALA A 185 18.99 13.72 5.27
CA ALA A 185 19.44 14.04 3.91
C ALA A 185 18.30 14.69 3.12
N MET A 186 18.22 16.03 3.14
CA MET A 186 17.14 16.79 2.51
C MET A 186 17.32 16.95 1.00
N THR A 187 18.52 17.05 0.49
CA THR A 187 18.82 17.37 -0.92
C THR A 187 18.27 16.33 -1.91
N PRO A 188 18.39 15.00 -1.67
CA PRO A 188 17.83 14.00 -2.57
C PRO A 188 16.32 14.14 -2.79
N PHE A 189 15.60 14.57 -1.76
CA PHE A 189 14.16 14.83 -1.86
C PHE A 189 13.85 15.87 -2.94
N PHE A 190 14.48 17.03 -2.92
CA PHE A 190 14.22 18.08 -3.91
C PHE A 190 14.62 17.69 -5.33
N TRP A 191 15.77 17.03 -5.49
CA TRP A 191 16.25 16.64 -6.82
C TRP A 191 15.34 15.60 -7.48
N MET A 192 14.96 14.58 -6.74
CA MET A 192 14.15 13.48 -7.28
C MET A 192 12.67 13.87 -7.41
N PHE A 193 12.17 14.82 -6.63
CA PHE A 193 10.81 15.34 -6.78
C PHE A 193 10.62 16.14 -8.06
N GLU A 194 11.67 16.75 -8.60
CA GLU A 194 11.64 17.33 -9.95
C GLU A 194 11.34 16.25 -11.01
N GLU A 195 11.97 15.10 -10.91
CA GLU A 195 11.69 13.98 -11.82
C GLU A 195 10.28 13.41 -11.60
N ARG A 196 9.82 13.36 -10.35
CA ARG A 196 8.47 12.91 -10.01
C ARG A 196 7.40 13.83 -10.62
N GLU A 197 7.63 15.14 -10.67
CA GLU A 197 6.73 16.09 -11.33
C GLU A 197 6.61 15.84 -12.84
N LYS A 198 7.69 15.47 -13.52
CA LYS A 198 7.64 15.07 -14.93
C LYS A 198 6.77 13.83 -15.16
N LEU A 199 6.83 12.86 -14.25
CA LEU A 199 5.97 11.68 -14.28
C LEU A 199 4.49 12.02 -14.02
N PHE A 200 4.19 13.00 -13.18
CA PHE A 200 2.83 13.49 -13.00
C PHE A 200 2.28 14.18 -14.26
N GLU A 201 3.11 14.89 -15.01
CA GLU A 201 2.72 15.44 -16.30
C GLU A 201 2.26 14.34 -17.26
N PHE A 202 2.99 13.21 -17.33
CA PHE A 202 2.59 12.07 -18.17
C PHE A 202 1.23 11.51 -17.73
N SER A 203 0.99 11.35 -16.42
CA SER A 203 -0.28 10.91 -15.90
C SER A 203 -1.42 11.89 -16.21
N GLU A 204 -1.15 13.19 -16.10
CA GLU A 204 -2.12 14.25 -16.42
C GLU A 204 -2.47 14.28 -17.92
N ARG A 205 -1.49 14.12 -18.81
CA ARG A 205 -1.73 14.08 -20.25
C ARG A 205 -2.59 12.90 -20.68
N VAL A 206 -2.51 11.77 -19.96
CA VAL A 206 -3.28 10.57 -20.28
C VAL A 206 -4.68 10.62 -19.69
N SER A 207 -4.83 11.09 -18.47
CA SER A 207 -6.07 10.98 -17.69
C SER A 207 -6.75 12.31 -17.38
N GLY A 208 -6.04 13.43 -17.47
CA GLY A 208 -6.50 14.75 -17.01
C GLY A 208 -6.27 14.99 -15.51
N ALA A 209 -5.71 14.02 -14.78
CA ALA A 209 -5.40 14.13 -13.36
C ALA A 209 -3.93 13.77 -13.09
N ARG A 210 -3.26 14.55 -12.22
CA ARG A 210 -1.86 14.32 -11.87
C ARG A 210 -1.65 13.03 -11.07
N MET A 211 -2.55 12.75 -10.13
CA MET A 211 -2.42 11.65 -9.16
C MET A 211 -3.54 10.61 -9.33
N HIS A 212 -4.73 10.89 -8.86
CA HIS A 212 -5.86 9.98 -8.87
C HIS A 212 -6.52 9.97 -10.25
N ALA A 213 -5.99 9.12 -11.12
CA ALA A 213 -6.25 9.16 -12.56
C ALA A 213 -7.55 8.46 -12.96
N ASN A 214 -7.94 7.39 -12.26
CA ASN A 214 -9.07 6.53 -12.64
C ASN A 214 -8.96 6.10 -14.12
N TYR A 215 -7.75 5.70 -14.51
CA TYR A 215 -7.38 5.47 -15.89
C TYR A 215 -7.50 4.01 -16.31
N VAL A 216 -7.01 3.08 -15.49
CA VAL A 216 -7.15 1.64 -15.71
C VAL A 216 -8.53 1.22 -15.24
N ARG A 217 -9.34 0.70 -16.18
CA ARG A 217 -10.74 0.34 -15.93
C ARG A 217 -11.01 -1.10 -16.37
N PRO A 218 -12.01 -1.77 -15.78
CA PRO A 218 -12.45 -3.07 -16.27
C PRO A 218 -12.74 -3.01 -17.77
N GLY A 219 -12.12 -3.91 -18.55
CA GLY A 219 -12.22 -3.96 -20.02
C GLY A 219 -11.17 -3.16 -20.78
N GLY A 220 -10.17 -2.56 -20.11
CA GLY A 220 -9.07 -1.87 -20.78
C GLY A 220 -8.58 -0.61 -20.07
N VAL A 221 -8.39 0.47 -20.83
CA VAL A 221 -7.99 1.78 -20.32
C VAL A 221 -8.98 2.86 -20.79
N ALA A 222 -9.05 3.97 -20.03
CA ALA A 222 -10.03 5.03 -20.30
C ALA A 222 -9.82 5.72 -21.67
N TRP A 223 -8.58 6.01 -22.02
CA TRP A 223 -8.17 6.71 -23.24
C TRP A 223 -6.88 6.12 -23.78
N ASP A 224 -6.62 6.28 -25.09
CA ASP A 224 -5.34 5.93 -25.69
C ASP A 224 -4.27 6.97 -25.31
N LEU A 225 -3.02 6.60 -25.48
CA LEU A 225 -1.90 7.51 -25.26
C LEU A 225 -1.97 8.68 -26.27
N PRO A 226 -1.88 9.93 -25.81
CA PRO A 226 -1.82 11.09 -26.71
C PRO A 226 -0.64 11.01 -27.66
N ILE A 227 -0.80 11.61 -28.84
CA ILE A 227 0.27 11.70 -29.84
C ILE A 227 1.46 12.44 -29.25
N GLY A 228 2.68 11.89 -29.41
CA GLY A 228 3.93 12.40 -28.90
C GLY A 228 4.25 12.00 -27.44
N LEU A 229 3.30 11.46 -26.68
CA LEU A 229 3.57 11.06 -25.29
C LEU A 229 4.58 9.92 -25.19
N MET A 230 4.52 8.97 -26.11
CA MET A 230 5.45 7.83 -26.13
C MET A 230 6.90 8.29 -26.36
N ASP A 231 7.08 9.29 -27.23
CA ASP A 231 8.40 9.87 -27.49
C ASP A 231 8.93 10.63 -26.27
N ASP A 232 8.07 11.41 -25.61
CA ASP A 232 8.43 12.14 -24.39
C ASP A 232 8.80 11.20 -23.23
N ILE A 233 8.05 10.09 -23.07
CA ILE A 233 8.37 9.06 -22.07
C ILE A 233 9.71 8.39 -22.42
N TYR A 234 9.97 8.11 -23.68
CA TYR A 234 11.23 7.54 -24.13
C TYR A 234 12.41 8.48 -23.82
N ASP A 235 12.30 9.75 -24.18
CA ASP A 235 13.31 10.76 -23.91
C ASP A 235 13.60 10.93 -22.43
N TRP A 236 12.57 10.87 -21.60
CA TRP A 236 12.70 10.89 -20.15
C TRP A 236 13.40 9.62 -19.65
N ALA A 237 12.97 8.44 -20.11
CA ALA A 237 13.49 7.15 -19.66
C ALA A 237 14.99 6.96 -20.00
N VAL A 238 15.45 7.54 -21.08
CA VAL A 238 16.89 7.54 -21.46
C VAL A 238 17.73 8.44 -20.55
N LYS A 239 17.16 9.54 -20.07
CA LYS A 239 17.87 10.52 -19.23
C LYS A 239 17.84 10.16 -17.73
N PHE A 240 16.82 9.47 -17.29
CA PHE A 240 16.58 9.21 -15.87
C PHE A 240 17.67 8.34 -15.18
N PRO A 241 18.35 7.37 -15.82
CA PRO A 241 19.48 6.65 -15.21
C PRO A 241 20.54 7.56 -14.61
N ALA A 242 20.88 8.66 -15.26
CA ALA A 242 21.84 9.62 -14.73
C ALA A 242 21.36 10.29 -13.43
N ARG A 243 20.05 10.48 -13.28
CA ARG A 243 19.46 10.99 -12.04
C ARG A 243 19.52 9.96 -10.91
N ILE A 244 19.39 8.66 -11.23
CA ILE A 244 19.60 7.59 -10.25
C ILE A 244 21.07 7.57 -9.81
N ASP A 245 22.01 7.72 -10.75
CA ASP A 245 23.45 7.75 -10.44
C ASP A 245 23.78 8.92 -9.48
N GLU A 246 23.24 10.11 -9.74
CA GLU A 246 23.38 11.28 -8.83
C GLU A 246 22.83 10.99 -7.42
N LEU A 247 21.72 10.26 -7.32
CA LEU A 247 21.16 9.86 -6.04
C LEU A 247 22.06 8.87 -5.30
N GLU A 248 22.60 7.88 -6.04
CA GLU A 248 23.52 6.89 -5.49
C GLU A 248 24.84 7.52 -5.04
N ASP A 249 25.42 8.42 -5.80
CA ASP A 249 26.64 9.15 -5.42
C ASP A 249 26.47 9.91 -4.11
N MET A 250 25.27 10.43 -3.84
CA MET A 250 24.99 11.16 -2.61
C MET A 250 24.73 10.24 -1.39
N LEU A 251 24.07 9.10 -1.59
CA LEU A 251 23.59 8.25 -0.49
C LEU A 251 24.40 6.98 -0.33
N THR A 252 24.65 6.22 -1.38
CA THR A 252 25.16 4.83 -1.30
C THR A 252 26.46 4.72 -0.55
N GLU A 253 27.46 5.56 -0.86
CA GLU A 253 28.76 5.53 -0.19
C GLU A 253 28.87 6.48 1.00
N ASN A 254 27.79 7.21 1.33
CA ASN A 254 27.80 8.15 2.45
C ASN A 254 27.89 7.41 3.79
N ARG A 255 28.93 7.72 4.57
CA ARG A 255 29.16 7.09 5.88
C ARG A 255 28.03 7.31 6.88
N ILE A 256 27.31 8.44 6.82
CA ILE A 256 26.17 8.72 7.70
C ILE A 256 24.99 7.83 7.32
N TRP A 257 24.70 7.73 6.02
CA TRP A 257 23.66 6.84 5.50
C TRP A 257 23.92 5.39 5.87
N LYS A 258 25.14 4.91 5.64
CA LYS A 258 25.56 3.55 6.01
C LYS A 258 25.44 3.30 7.52
N ALA A 259 25.88 4.23 8.36
CA ALA A 259 25.79 4.09 9.82
C ALA A 259 24.35 4.09 10.35
N ARG A 260 23.40 4.67 9.58
CA ARG A 260 22.00 4.75 9.96
C ARG A 260 21.11 3.69 9.28
N THR A 261 21.65 2.82 8.45
CA THR A 261 20.88 1.81 7.69
C THR A 261 21.47 0.41 7.73
N ILE A 262 22.80 0.28 7.83
CA ILE A 262 23.45 -1.03 7.92
C ILE A 262 23.21 -1.63 9.30
N ASP A 263 22.84 -2.92 9.31
CA ASP A 263 22.52 -3.72 10.49
C ASP A 263 21.34 -3.16 11.33
N ILE A 264 20.53 -2.25 10.77
CA ILE A 264 19.33 -1.69 11.38
C ILE A 264 18.09 -2.28 10.72
N GLY A 265 17.11 -2.67 11.55
CA GLY A 265 15.86 -3.26 11.07
C GLY A 265 16.07 -4.61 10.38
N LEU A 266 16.92 -5.45 10.93
CA LEU A 266 17.22 -6.78 10.42
C LEU A 266 15.98 -7.66 10.46
N VAL A 267 15.68 -8.32 9.34
CA VAL A 267 14.61 -9.32 9.24
C VAL A 267 15.18 -10.56 8.58
N SER A 268 15.14 -11.68 9.29
CA SER A 268 15.55 -12.96 8.72
C SER A 268 14.57 -13.45 7.67
N ALA A 269 15.02 -14.33 6.76
CA ALA A 269 14.14 -14.93 5.75
C ALA A 269 12.97 -15.71 6.40
N ALA A 270 13.22 -16.39 7.53
CA ALA A 270 12.18 -17.13 8.24
C ALA A 270 11.14 -16.20 8.86
N ASP A 271 11.56 -15.10 9.48
CA ASP A 271 10.67 -14.12 10.10
C ASP A 271 9.86 -13.38 9.03
N ALA A 272 10.48 -13.03 7.90
CA ALA A 272 9.78 -12.42 6.77
C ALA A 272 8.63 -13.28 6.26
N LEU A 273 8.82 -14.60 6.18
CA LEU A 273 7.75 -15.54 5.79
C LEU A 273 6.70 -15.70 6.89
N ASN A 274 7.11 -15.80 8.15
CA ASN A 274 6.19 -15.94 9.29
C ASN A 274 5.25 -14.74 9.42
N TRP A 275 5.74 -13.53 9.23
CA TRP A 275 4.93 -12.30 9.25
C TRP A 275 4.11 -12.09 7.97
N GLY A 276 4.34 -12.89 6.93
CA GLY A 276 3.66 -12.72 5.64
C GLY A 276 4.08 -11.46 4.89
N PHE A 277 5.34 -11.09 4.99
CA PHE A 277 5.91 -9.99 4.24
C PHE A 277 5.87 -10.24 2.75
N SER A 278 5.98 -9.20 1.97
CA SER A 278 5.98 -9.25 0.51
C SER A 278 6.82 -8.11 -0.09
N GLY A 279 7.12 -8.20 -1.38
CA GLY A 279 7.85 -7.18 -2.09
C GLY A 279 9.30 -7.01 -1.61
N VAL A 280 9.76 -5.78 -1.56
CA VAL A 280 11.15 -5.45 -1.17
C VAL A 280 11.49 -5.93 0.24
N MET A 281 10.52 -5.99 1.16
CA MET A 281 10.75 -6.49 2.53
C MET A 281 11.18 -7.96 2.55
N VAL A 282 10.69 -8.77 1.62
CA VAL A 282 11.08 -10.18 1.45
C VAL A 282 12.33 -10.31 0.60
N ARG A 283 12.42 -9.54 -0.48
CA ARG A 283 13.59 -9.57 -1.38
C ARG A 283 14.87 -9.10 -0.68
N GLY A 284 14.78 -8.10 0.20
CA GLY A 284 15.89 -7.67 1.05
C GLY A 284 16.43 -8.79 1.94
N SER A 285 15.58 -9.69 2.42
CA SER A 285 15.95 -10.84 3.24
C SER A 285 16.44 -12.07 2.43
N GLY A 286 16.70 -11.93 1.14
CA GLY A 286 17.29 -12.96 0.29
C GLY A 286 16.32 -13.90 -0.41
N ILE A 287 15.02 -13.68 -0.33
CA ILE A 287 14.02 -14.53 -0.97
C ILE A 287 13.62 -13.93 -2.33
N LYS A 288 13.78 -14.72 -3.39
CA LYS A 288 13.39 -14.31 -4.74
C LYS A 288 11.89 -14.51 -4.97
N GLN A 289 11.09 -13.55 -4.49
CA GLN A 289 9.64 -13.53 -4.71
C GLN A 289 9.25 -12.26 -5.47
N ASP A 290 8.55 -12.44 -6.60
CA ASP A 290 7.95 -11.36 -7.38
C ASP A 290 6.71 -11.90 -8.09
N VAL A 291 5.55 -11.28 -7.84
CA VAL A 291 4.28 -11.70 -8.42
C VAL A 291 4.28 -11.56 -9.93
N ARG A 292 5.00 -10.57 -10.49
CA ARG A 292 5.14 -10.36 -11.94
C ARG A 292 5.81 -11.55 -12.66
N LYS A 293 6.61 -12.36 -11.93
CA LYS A 293 7.27 -13.57 -12.45
C LYS A 293 6.55 -14.85 -12.09
N THR A 294 5.97 -14.93 -10.88
CA THR A 294 5.28 -16.14 -10.40
C THR A 294 3.86 -16.26 -10.96
N GLN A 295 3.16 -15.16 -11.11
CA GLN A 295 1.81 -15.07 -11.67
C GLN A 295 1.72 -13.88 -12.63
N PRO A 296 2.30 -13.98 -13.83
CA PRO A 296 2.33 -12.86 -14.78
C PRO A 296 0.91 -12.39 -15.11
N TYR A 297 0.75 -11.09 -15.17
CA TYR A 297 -0.50 -10.43 -15.56
C TYR A 297 -0.22 -9.36 -16.62
N ASP A 298 -1.23 -8.96 -17.39
CA ASP A 298 -1.14 -8.05 -18.52
C ASP A 298 -0.03 -8.43 -19.50
N ALA A 299 1.05 -7.63 -19.65
CA ALA A 299 2.16 -7.89 -20.58
C ALA A 299 3.47 -8.31 -19.89
N TYR A 300 3.46 -8.64 -18.59
CA TYR A 300 4.68 -9.03 -17.87
C TYR A 300 5.30 -10.35 -18.33
N ASP A 301 4.56 -11.21 -19.01
CA ASP A 301 5.05 -12.42 -19.67
C ASP A 301 5.90 -12.15 -20.90
N GLN A 302 5.76 -10.95 -21.51
CA GLN A 302 6.40 -10.55 -22.76
C GLN A 302 7.61 -9.62 -22.56
N VAL A 303 7.90 -9.25 -21.31
CA VAL A 303 9.02 -8.37 -20.96
C VAL A 303 10.06 -9.08 -20.12
N GLU A 304 11.31 -8.72 -20.32
CA GLU A 304 12.45 -9.28 -19.60
C GLU A 304 12.98 -8.27 -18.58
N PHE A 305 13.11 -8.71 -17.35
CA PHE A 305 13.69 -7.95 -16.25
C PHE A 305 14.23 -8.88 -15.18
N ASP A 306 15.14 -8.38 -14.35
CA ASP A 306 15.73 -9.09 -13.24
C ASP A 306 15.04 -8.69 -11.94
N VAL A 307 15.03 -9.61 -10.96
CA VAL A 307 14.49 -9.37 -9.62
C VAL A 307 15.66 -9.15 -8.68
N PRO A 308 15.85 -7.94 -8.13
CA PRO A 308 16.92 -7.67 -7.20
C PRO A 308 16.69 -8.39 -5.86
N ILE A 309 17.76 -8.89 -5.26
CA ILE A 309 17.73 -9.67 -4.02
C ILE A 309 18.83 -9.14 -3.11
N GLY A 310 18.47 -8.80 -1.86
CA GLY A 310 19.40 -8.49 -0.80
C GLY A 310 20.00 -9.74 -0.17
N THR A 311 20.87 -9.55 0.79
CA THR A 311 21.59 -10.63 1.48
C THR A 311 21.36 -10.63 2.98
N LYS A 312 21.38 -9.44 3.61
CA LYS A 312 21.31 -9.28 5.06
C LYS A 312 19.91 -9.08 5.60
N GLY A 313 19.01 -8.47 4.82
CA GLY A 313 17.67 -8.11 5.28
C GLY A 313 17.65 -6.87 6.18
N ASP A 314 18.56 -5.94 6.01
CA ASP A 314 18.62 -4.66 6.70
C ASP A 314 18.01 -3.51 5.87
N CYS A 315 17.96 -2.33 6.45
CA CYS A 315 17.45 -1.14 5.75
C CYS A 315 18.30 -0.78 4.53
N TYR A 316 19.62 -1.04 4.58
CA TYR A 316 20.54 -0.73 3.49
C TYR A 316 20.30 -1.63 2.28
N ASP A 317 20.15 -2.94 2.47
CA ASP A 317 19.86 -3.87 1.38
C ASP A 317 18.50 -3.56 0.73
N ARG A 318 17.48 -3.18 1.52
CA ARG A 318 16.19 -2.77 0.99
C ARG A 318 16.29 -1.49 0.16
N TYR A 319 17.11 -0.55 0.58
CA TYR A 319 17.42 0.65 -0.20
C TYR A 319 18.05 0.29 -1.54
N LEU A 320 19.07 -0.57 -1.56
CA LEU A 320 19.73 -1.02 -2.79
C LEU A 320 18.75 -1.77 -3.71
N CYS A 321 17.89 -2.62 -3.15
CA CYS A 321 16.85 -3.30 -3.92
C CYS A 321 15.90 -2.30 -4.60
N ARG A 322 15.48 -1.24 -3.92
CA ARG A 322 14.58 -0.22 -4.52
C ARG A 322 15.27 0.58 -5.62
N VAL A 323 16.54 0.91 -5.45
CA VAL A 323 17.32 1.61 -6.50
C VAL A 323 17.45 0.73 -7.73
N GLU A 324 17.78 -0.55 -7.55
CA GLU A 324 17.85 -1.48 -8.67
C GLU A 324 16.48 -1.75 -9.30
N GLU A 325 15.39 -1.79 -8.52
CA GLU A 325 14.04 -1.88 -9.07
C GLU A 325 13.69 -0.71 -9.99
N MET A 326 14.12 0.51 -9.67
CA MET A 326 13.93 1.65 -10.58
C MET A 326 14.66 1.43 -11.93
N ARG A 327 15.87 0.88 -11.90
CA ARG A 327 16.62 0.55 -13.13
C ARG A 327 15.94 -0.56 -13.94
N GLN A 328 15.40 -1.57 -13.26
CA GLN A 328 14.67 -2.64 -13.93
C GLN A 328 13.32 -2.16 -14.49
N SER A 329 12.63 -1.26 -13.78
CA SER A 329 11.41 -0.63 -14.30
C SER A 329 11.66 0.17 -15.57
N LEU A 330 12.80 0.87 -15.68
CA LEU A 330 13.21 1.55 -16.92
C LEU A 330 13.39 0.57 -18.08
N LYS A 331 14.03 -0.59 -17.84
CA LYS A 331 14.16 -1.64 -18.88
C LYS A 331 12.78 -2.10 -19.36
N ILE A 332 11.81 -2.28 -18.46
CA ILE A 332 10.44 -2.68 -18.80
C ILE A 332 9.77 -1.57 -19.63
N ILE A 333 9.86 -0.32 -19.21
CA ILE A 333 9.28 0.84 -19.89
C ILE A 333 9.78 0.91 -21.33
N LEU A 334 11.10 0.84 -21.55
CA LEU A 334 11.69 0.87 -22.89
C LEU A 334 11.24 -0.32 -23.76
N GLN A 335 11.11 -1.52 -23.18
CA GLN A 335 10.58 -2.67 -23.90
C GLN A 335 9.10 -2.49 -24.27
N CYS A 336 8.28 -1.96 -23.36
CA CYS A 336 6.87 -1.69 -23.61
C CYS A 336 6.70 -0.66 -24.74
N LEU A 337 7.46 0.42 -24.73
CA LEU A 337 7.41 1.44 -25.81
C LEU A 337 7.77 0.85 -27.16
N ASN A 338 8.79 0.00 -27.23
CA ASN A 338 9.26 -0.60 -28.48
C ASN A 338 8.35 -1.74 -28.99
N LYS A 339 7.70 -2.49 -28.09
CA LYS A 339 6.90 -3.67 -28.43
C LYS A 339 5.40 -3.38 -28.51
N MET A 340 4.94 -2.19 -28.14
CA MET A 340 3.52 -1.86 -28.07
C MET A 340 2.83 -2.00 -29.44
N PRO A 341 1.82 -2.90 -29.56
CA PRO A 341 1.10 -3.06 -30.82
C PRO A 341 0.14 -1.91 -31.07
N ALA A 342 -0.20 -1.68 -32.32
CA ALA A 342 -1.36 -0.88 -32.70
C ALA A 342 -2.64 -1.70 -32.49
N GLY A 343 -3.74 -1.04 -32.20
CA GLY A 343 -5.05 -1.72 -32.04
C GLY A 343 -5.97 -1.02 -31.05
N GLU A 344 -7.05 -1.69 -30.72
CA GLU A 344 -8.05 -1.20 -29.77
C GLU A 344 -7.48 -1.23 -28.33
N ILE A 345 -8.00 -0.33 -27.50
CA ILE A 345 -7.60 -0.15 -26.10
C ILE A 345 -8.69 -0.62 -25.13
N LYS A 346 -9.83 -1.05 -25.65
CA LYS A 346 -11.00 -1.48 -24.89
C LYS A 346 -11.59 -2.73 -25.51
N VAL A 347 -12.23 -3.54 -24.69
CA VAL A 347 -13.00 -4.70 -25.14
C VAL A 347 -14.22 -4.23 -25.92
N ASP A 348 -14.57 -4.95 -26.99
CA ASP A 348 -15.76 -4.71 -27.79
C ASP A 348 -17.02 -5.32 -27.15
N ASP A 349 -17.32 -4.86 -25.95
CA ASP A 349 -18.55 -5.17 -25.22
C ASP A 349 -19.11 -3.90 -24.56
N HIS A 350 -20.12 -3.33 -25.19
CA HIS A 350 -20.74 -2.10 -24.69
C HIS A 350 -21.55 -2.24 -23.41
N LYS A 351 -21.69 -3.46 -22.88
CA LYS A 351 -22.27 -3.68 -21.55
C LYS A 351 -21.26 -3.37 -20.44
N VAL A 352 -19.97 -3.64 -20.68
CA VAL A 352 -18.89 -3.45 -19.72
C VAL A 352 -18.13 -2.14 -19.97
N VAL A 353 -18.02 -1.73 -21.23
CA VAL A 353 -17.26 -0.55 -21.64
C VAL A 353 -18.20 0.44 -22.35
N PRO A 354 -18.19 1.73 -22.00
CA PRO A 354 -19.06 2.69 -22.65
C PRO A 354 -18.74 2.82 -24.15
N PRO A 355 -19.76 2.93 -25.02
CA PRO A 355 -19.58 3.11 -26.46
C PRO A 355 -18.91 4.45 -26.79
N LYS A 356 -18.38 4.58 -28.02
CA LYS A 356 -17.79 5.82 -28.50
C LYS A 356 -18.84 6.94 -28.53
N ARG A 357 -18.41 8.16 -28.20
CA ARG A 357 -19.32 9.33 -28.11
C ARG A 357 -20.06 9.62 -29.44
N GLY A 358 -19.44 9.34 -30.59
CA GLY A 358 -20.07 9.47 -31.90
C GLY A 358 -21.21 8.46 -32.09
N GLU A 359 -20.96 7.21 -31.81
CA GLU A 359 -21.93 6.11 -31.94
C GLU A 359 -23.13 6.30 -31.04
N MET A 360 -22.94 6.83 -29.81
CA MET A 360 -24.05 7.14 -28.91
C MET A 360 -25.05 8.16 -29.49
N LYS A 361 -24.57 9.04 -30.40
CA LYS A 361 -25.45 10.06 -31.02
C LYS A 361 -26.21 9.55 -32.25
N GLU A 362 -25.71 8.49 -32.89
CA GLU A 362 -26.21 7.97 -34.15
C GLU A 362 -26.95 6.65 -33.98
N ASN A 363 -26.61 5.85 -32.98
CA ASN A 363 -27.17 4.53 -32.73
C ASN A 363 -27.93 4.48 -31.41
N MET A 364 -29.23 4.07 -31.49
CA MET A 364 -30.10 3.96 -30.32
C MET A 364 -29.61 2.90 -29.32
N GLU A 365 -29.08 1.79 -29.78
CA GLU A 365 -28.54 0.73 -28.93
C GLU A 365 -27.35 1.23 -28.11
N SER A 366 -26.41 1.93 -28.75
CA SER A 366 -25.27 2.55 -28.08
C SER A 366 -25.71 3.59 -27.04
N LEU A 367 -26.75 4.36 -27.31
CA LEU A 367 -27.30 5.30 -26.33
C LEU A 367 -27.86 4.58 -25.11
N ILE A 368 -28.61 3.49 -25.30
CA ILE A 368 -29.17 2.67 -24.21
C ILE A 368 -28.02 2.04 -23.37
N HIS A 369 -26.99 1.47 -24.00
CA HIS A 369 -25.86 0.91 -23.31
C HIS A 369 -25.12 1.97 -22.50
N HIS A 370 -24.88 3.15 -23.04
CA HIS A 370 -24.28 4.27 -22.33
C HIS A 370 -25.11 4.68 -21.11
N PHE A 371 -26.42 4.84 -21.27
CA PHE A 371 -27.33 5.21 -20.18
C PHE A 371 -27.31 4.17 -19.06
N LYS A 372 -27.44 2.88 -19.40
CA LYS A 372 -27.44 1.79 -18.41
C LYS A 372 -26.09 1.62 -17.71
N PHE A 373 -24.99 1.78 -18.44
CA PHE A 373 -23.66 1.70 -17.86
C PHE A 373 -23.44 2.71 -16.73
N PHE A 374 -23.88 3.95 -16.91
CA PHE A 374 -23.69 5.00 -15.90
C PHE A 374 -24.77 5.04 -14.81
N THR A 375 -25.94 4.48 -15.03
CA THR A 375 -27.04 4.47 -14.05
C THR A 375 -27.08 3.19 -13.23
N GLU A 376 -27.13 2.03 -13.89
CA GLU A 376 -27.24 0.72 -13.25
C GLU A 376 -25.88 0.05 -13.04
N GLY A 377 -24.93 0.28 -13.95
CA GLY A 377 -23.68 -0.46 -14.03
C GLY A 377 -23.83 -1.82 -14.71
N PHE A 378 -22.70 -2.51 -14.93
CA PHE A 378 -22.69 -3.86 -15.49
C PHE A 378 -22.86 -4.90 -14.40
N GLN A 379 -23.56 -6.00 -14.73
CA GLN A 379 -23.74 -7.13 -13.83
C GLN A 379 -22.53 -8.08 -13.93
N VAL A 380 -22.06 -8.55 -12.79
CA VAL A 380 -20.96 -9.50 -12.70
C VAL A 380 -21.52 -10.86 -12.30
N PRO A 381 -21.20 -11.95 -12.99
CA PRO A 381 -21.65 -13.29 -12.63
C PRO A 381 -21.31 -13.64 -11.16
N PRO A 382 -22.16 -14.43 -10.49
CA PRO A 382 -21.87 -14.85 -9.12
C PRO A 382 -20.60 -15.69 -9.05
N GLY A 383 -19.71 -15.33 -8.14
CA GLY A 383 -18.42 -16.00 -7.98
C GLY A 383 -17.48 -15.22 -7.07
N ALA A 384 -16.31 -15.77 -6.86
CA ALA A 384 -15.25 -15.13 -6.10
C ALA A 384 -13.93 -15.18 -6.86
N SER A 385 -13.16 -14.11 -6.81
CA SER A 385 -11.82 -14.04 -7.39
C SER A 385 -10.83 -13.41 -6.40
N TYR A 386 -9.61 -13.92 -6.40
CA TYR A 386 -8.46 -13.26 -5.79
C TYR A 386 -7.44 -12.94 -6.88
N VAL A 387 -6.99 -11.72 -6.91
CA VAL A 387 -5.96 -11.26 -7.85
C VAL A 387 -4.91 -10.48 -7.08
N PRO A 388 -3.70 -11.03 -6.94
CA PRO A 388 -2.55 -10.31 -6.44
C PRO A 388 -1.85 -9.58 -7.58
N ILE A 389 -1.31 -8.41 -7.28
CA ILE A 389 -0.37 -7.70 -8.14
C ILE A 389 0.89 -7.35 -7.35
N GLU A 390 1.99 -7.16 -8.03
CA GLU A 390 3.21 -6.63 -7.43
C GLU A 390 3.15 -5.11 -7.42
N ALA A 391 2.60 -4.54 -6.34
CA ALA A 391 2.69 -3.09 -6.12
C ALA A 391 4.11 -2.72 -5.66
N PRO A 392 4.53 -1.44 -5.75
CA PRO A 392 5.86 -1.02 -5.34
C PRO A 392 6.21 -1.33 -3.89
N LYS A 393 5.21 -1.36 -3.01
CA LYS A 393 5.36 -1.67 -1.57
C LYS A 393 5.33 -3.16 -1.26
N GLY A 394 4.83 -3.96 -2.20
CA GLY A 394 4.73 -5.41 -2.06
C GLY A 394 3.49 -5.96 -2.75
N GLU A 395 3.09 -7.18 -2.41
CA GLU A 395 1.90 -7.80 -2.97
C GLU A 395 0.64 -7.09 -2.50
N PHE A 396 -0.02 -6.40 -3.42
CA PHE A 396 -1.35 -5.84 -3.21
C PHE A 396 -2.39 -6.78 -3.82
N GLY A 397 -3.33 -7.25 -3.00
CA GLY A 397 -4.31 -8.25 -3.43
C GLY A 397 -5.74 -7.77 -3.25
N VAL A 398 -6.60 -8.09 -4.22
CA VAL A 398 -8.03 -7.84 -4.16
C VAL A 398 -8.78 -9.16 -4.18
N TYR A 399 -9.51 -9.45 -3.10
CA TYR A 399 -10.47 -10.55 -3.05
C TYR A 399 -11.87 -9.98 -3.23
N LEU A 400 -12.52 -10.40 -4.30
CA LEU A 400 -13.79 -9.86 -4.75
C LEU A 400 -14.83 -10.98 -4.84
N VAL A 401 -15.98 -10.77 -4.22
CA VAL A 401 -17.14 -11.65 -4.30
C VAL A 401 -18.28 -10.93 -4.98
N ALA A 402 -18.87 -11.54 -6.01
CA ALA A 402 -20.02 -11.05 -6.73
C ALA A 402 -21.20 -12.01 -6.51
N ASP A 403 -22.41 -11.47 -6.45
CA ASP A 403 -23.68 -12.20 -6.26
C ASP A 403 -24.57 -12.21 -7.51
N GLY A 404 -24.10 -11.67 -8.64
CA GLY A 404 -24.88 -11.53 -9.87
C GLY A 404 -25.46 -10.11 -10.07
N THR A 405 -25.23 -9.20 -9.13
CA THR A 405 -25.68 -7.81 -9.23
C THR A 405 -24.60 -6.90 -9.83
N SER A 406 -24.95 -5.62 -10.01
CA SER A 406 -24.00 -4.58 -10.46
C SER A 406 -23.11 -4.02 -9.34
N LYS A 407 -23.26 -4.54 -8.12
CA LYS A 407 -22.48 -4.14 -6.95
C LYS A 407 -21.76 -5.35 -6.40
N PRO A 408 -20.51 -5.19 -5.91
CA PRO A 408 -19.81 -6.29 -5.25
C PRO A 408 -20.50 -6.65 -3.93
N TYR A 409 -20.68 -7.95 -3.68
CA TYR A 409 -21.19 -8.45 -2.40
C TYR A 409 -20.18 -8.25 -1.28
N ARG A 410 -18.91 -8.54 -1.54
CA ARG A 410 -17.81 -8.33 -0.60
C ARG A 410 -16.51 -8.00 -1.34
N CYS A 411 -15.81 -7.02 -0.84
CA CYS A 411 -14.46 -6.70 -1.26
C CYS A 411 -13.54 -6.76 -0.04
N PHE A 412 -12.46 -7.53 -0.13
CA PHE A 412 -11.40 -7.55 0.86
C PHE A 412 -10.09 -7.13 0.17
N ILE A 413 -9.37 -6.22 0.81
CA ILE A 413 -8.14 -5.65 0.30
C ILE A 413 -6.97 -6.13 1.16
N ARG A 414 -6.07 -6.90 0.54
CA ARG A 414 -4.79 -7.24 1.16
C ARG A 414 -3.79 -6.14 0.87
N ALA A 415 -3.52 -5.32 1.86
CA ALA A 415 -2.52 -4.26 1.79
C ALA A 415 -1.17 -4.80 2.28
N PRO A 416 -0.06 -4.60 1.55
CA PRO A 416 1.27 -5.05 1.98
C PRO A 416 1.76 -4.33 3.22
N GLY A 417 1.40 -3.06 3.40
CA GLY A 417 1.81 -2.28 4.58
C GLY A 417 1.23 -2.78 5.91
N PHE A 418 0.09 -3.48 5.89
CA PHE A 418 -0.55 -3.95 7.13
C PHE A 418 0.30 -5.01 7.87
N PRO A 419 0.75 -6.13 7.26
CA PRO A 419 1.66 -7.07 7.91
C PRO A 419 3.04 -6.47 8.20
N HIS A 420 3.55 -5.58 7.34
CA HIS A 420 4.83 -4.90 7.58
C HIS A 420 4.78 -4.09 8.87
N LEU A 421 3.72 -3.30 9.08
CA LEU A 421 3.57 -2.50 10.29
C LEU A 421 3.27 -3.36 11.53
N ALA A 422 2.57 -4.48 11.40
CA ALA A 422 2.30 -5.38 12.51
C ALA A 422 3.59 -5.94 13.14
N ALA A 423 4.61 -6.18 12.34
CA ALA A 423 5.91 -6.67 12.79
C ALA A 423 6.83 -5.60 13.39
N ILE A 424 6.40 -4.33 13.48
CA ILE A 424 7.27 -3.23 13.93
C ILE A 424 7.88 -3.47 15.32
N HIS A 425 7.20 -4.20 16.18
CA HIS A 425 7.72 -4.56 17.49
C HIS A 425 8.99 -5.39 17.38
N ASP A 426 8.96 -6.46 16.59
CA ASP A 426 10.07 -7.39 16.46
C ASP A 426 11.25 -6.75 15.74
N VAL A 427 10.95 -5.94 14.72
CA VAL A 427 11.98 -5.23 13.93
C VAL A 427 12.67 -4.11 14.73
N CYS A 428 11.94 -3.46 15.65
CA CYS A 428 12.48 -2.38 16.50
C CYS A 428 12.93 -2.86 17.89
N TYR A 429 12.81 -4.15 18.22
CA TYR A 429 13.20 -4.67 19.52
C TYR A 429 14.70 -4.47 19.78
N MET A 430 15.05 -3.91 20.93
CA MET A 430 16.42 -3.54 21.32
C MET A 430 17.11 -2.49 20.42
N ALA A 431 16.36 -1.84 19.49
CA ALA A 431 16.87 -0.73 18.70
C ALA A 431 16.78 0.61 19.46
N LEU A 432 17.46 1.62 18.97
CA LEU A 432 17.37 2.99 19.51
C LEU A 432 16.11 3.70 18.97
N VAL A 433 15.63 4.69 19.73
CA VAL A 433 14.50 5.53 19.27
C VAL A 433 14.79 6.19 17.91
N ALA A 434 16.04 6.58 17.67
CA ALA A 434 16.47 7.12 16.38
C ALA A 434 16.31 6.12 15.23
N ASP A 435 16.44 4.82 15.49
CA ASP A 435 16.37 3.78 14.46
C ASP A 435 14.92 3.46 14.06
N VAL A 436 13.94 3.76 14.93
CA VAL A 436 12.50 3.61 14.59
C VAL A 436 12.16 4.37 13.33
N VAL A 437 12.67 5.58 13.20
CA VAL A 437 12.44 6.43 12.02
C VAL A 437 12.97 5.76 10.75
N ALA A 438 14.17 5.19 10.82
CA ALA A 438 14.77 4.45 9.71
C ALA A 438 13.98 3.19 9.37
N VAL A 439 13.47 2.47 10.37
CA VAL A 439 12.65 1.26 10.20
C VAL A 439 11.31 1.60 9.56
N ILE A 440 10.61 2.64 10.01
CA ILE A 440 9.34 3.08 9.41
C ILE A 440 9.57 3.48 7.94
N GLY A 441 10.62 4.26 7.67
CA GLY A 441 10.95 4.69 6.30
C GLY A 441 11.29 3.52 5.38
N THR A 442 12.00 2.49 5.86
CA THR A 442 12.34 1.31 5.06
C THR A 442 11.13 0.42 4.75
N MET A 443 10.11 0.41 5.62
CA MET A 443 8.87 -0.33 5.39
C MET A 443 8.02 0.30 4.29
N ASP A 444 8.24 1.57 3.94
CA ASP A 444 7.49 2.33 2.92
C ASP A 444 5.97 2.26 3.13
N ILE A 445 5.52 2.63 4.33
CA ILE A 445 4.11 2.48 4.74
C ILE A 445 3.30 3.69 4.29
N VAL A 446 2.12 3.42 3.70
CA VAL A 446 1.08 4.40 3.41
C VAL A 446 -0.18 4.01 4.16
N PHE A 447 -0.65 4.88 5.04
CA PHE A 447 -1.77 4.55 5.93
C PHE A 447 -3.12 4.49 5.22
N GLY A 448 -3.23 5.02 4.01
CA GLY A 448 -4.43 4.87 3.20
C GLY A 448 -4.74 3.41 2.88
N GLU A 449 -3.73 2.58 2.63
CA GLU A 449 -3.90 1.15 2.41
C GLU A 449 -3.94 0.32 3.70
N VAL A 450 -3.24 0.76 4.75
CA VAL A 450 -3.21 0.06 6.04
C VAL A 450 -4.56 0.16 6.74
N ASP A 451 -5.12 1.35 6.82
CA ASP A 451 -6.36 1.64 7.54
C ASP A 451 -7.61 1.36 6.70
N ARG A 452 -7.54 1.46 5.36
CA ARG A 452 -8.62 1.22 4.36
C ARG A 452 -9.92 2.01 4.53
#